data_13cef8d3134db07006b8843c2525d539
#
_entry.id   13cef8d3134db07006b8843c2525d539
#
_cell.length_a   1.000
_cell.length_b   1.000
_cell.length_c   1.000
_cell.angle_alpha   90.00
_cell.angle_beta   90.00
_cell.angle_gamma   90.00
#
_symmetry.space_group_name_H-M   'P 1'
#
loop_
_entity.id
_entity.type
_entity.pdbx_description
1 polymer ?
#
loop_
_entity_poly.entity_id
_entity_poly.type
_entity_poly.pdbx_seq_one_letter_code
_entity_poly.pdbx_strand_id
1 'polypeptide(L)'
;MDKPQEFTSFDVIGKLRGILHLKRLGHTGTLDPMATGVLPVLVGTATKACDILPNQDKTYRAEVQFGYETDTQDRWGKTVQTFPEMQVTRAQLEAVLPAFIGSIEQIPPMYSAVSVGGQRLYDLARKGVEVERPARTVVIHAISLDAFDEAEQTAVLTVSCGKGTYIRTLLSDIGHALDLSLIHI
;
A
#
# COMPACT_ATOMS: atom_id res chain seq x y z
N MET A 1 5.86 11.62 -13.49
CA MET A 1 7.24 11.46 -12.94
C MET A 1 7.42 10.03 -12.53
N ASP A 2 8.55 9.44 -12.81
CA ASP A 2 8.97 8.17 -12.23
C ASP A 2 9.58 8.48 -10.84
N LYS A 3 8.90 8.07 -9.77
CA LYS A 3 9.36 8.35 -8.41
C LYS A 3 10.45 7.34 -8.05
N PRO A 4 11.66 7.79 -7.69
CA PRO A 4 12.69 6.88 -7.23
C PRO A 4 12.38 6.36 -5.81
N GLN A 5 13.07 5.29 -5.43
CA GLN A 5 13.10 4.77 -4.06
C GLN A 5 13.68 5.81 -3.09
N GLU A 6 13.33 5.73 -1.81
CA GLU A 6 13.75 6.62 -0.72
C GLU A 6 13.22 8.06 -0.80
N PHE A 7 12.49 8.43 -1.85
CA PHE A 7 11.80 9.71 -1.93
C PHE A 7 10.36 9.57 -1.47
N THR A 8 9.89 10.51 -0.63
CA THR A 8 8.45 10.70 -0.46
C THR A 8 7.87 11.35 -1.72
N SER A 9 6.56 11.21 -1.93
CA SER A 9 5.88 11.93 -3.02
C SER A 9 6.05 13.44 -2.90
N PHE A 10 6.18 13.97 -1.67
CA PHE A 10 6.42 15.39 -1.43
C PHE A 10 7.85 15.84 -1.74
N ASP A 11 8.85 14.98 -1.55
CA ASP A 11 10.24 15.28 -1.93
C ASP A 11 10.38 15.46 -3.43
N VAL A 12 9.63 14.66 -4.23
CA VAL A 12 9.54 14.85 -5.68
C VAL A 12 9.01 16.24 -6.01
N ILE A 13 7.95 16.68 -5.34
CA ILE A 13 7.39 18.03 -5.50
C ILE A 13 8.41 19.10 -5.10
N GLY A 14 9.12 18.90 -3.99
CA GLY A 14 10.18 19.81 -3.52
C GLY A 14 11.29 19.97 -4.57
N LYS A 15 11.76 18.84 -5.11
CA LYS A 15 12.81 18.83 -6.16
C LYS A 15 12.33 19.55 -7.41
N LEU A 16 11.11 19.25 -7.87
CA LEU A 16 10.54 19.89 -9.05
C LEU A 16 10.33 21.39 -8.90
N ARG A 17 9.97 21.87 -7.70
CA ARG A 17 9.88 23.32 -7.42
C ARG A 17 11.20 24.02 -7.67
N GLY A 18 12.32 23.40 -7.26
CA GLY A 18 13.65 23.94 -7.52
C GLY A 18 14.03 23.95 -9.00
N ILE A 19 13.73 22.88 -9.73
CA ILE A 19 14.06 22.72 -11.15
C ILE A 19 13.23 23.64 -12.03
N LEU A 20 11.91 23.73 -11.77
CA LEU A 20 10.97 24.48 -12.61
C LEU A 20 10.82 25.93 -12.16
N HIS A 21 11.41 26.32 -11.02
CA HIS A 21 11.23 27.63 -10.38
C HIS A 21 9.73 28.02 -10.17
N LEU A 22 8.90 27.00 -9.91
CA LEU A 22 7.45 27.16 -9.70
C LEU A 22 7.08 26.75 -8.28
N LYS A 23 6.35 27.61 -7.58
CA LYS A 23 5.91 27.33 -6.20
C LYS A 23 4.70 26.36 -6.16
N ARG A 24 3.80 26.48 -7.17
CA ARG A 24 2.53 25.75 -7.17
C ARG A 24 2.67 24.44 -7.94
N LEU A 25 2.91 23.36 -7.22
CA LEU A 25 3.00 21.99 -7.68
C LEU A 25 2.31 21.06 -6.68
N GLY A 26 1.69 20.00 -7.17
CA GLY A 26 1.04 18.97 -6.35
C GLY A 26 1.07 17.61 -7.05
N HIS A 27 0.74 16.56 -6.34
CA HIS A 27 0.60 15.19 -6.88
C HIS A 27 -0.81 14.65 -6.63
N THR A 28 -1.25 13.68 -7.43
CA THR A 28 -2.62 13.15 -7.39
C THR A 28 -2.79 11.92 -6.50
N GLY A 29 -1.72 11.43 -5.91
CA GLY A 29 -1.72 10.28 -5.00
C GLY A 29 -0.39 10.17 -4.29
N THR A 30 -0.37 9.44 -3.19
CA THR A 30 0.84 9.22 -2.41
C THR A 30 1.37 7.82 -2.71
N LEU A 31 2.65 7.74 -3.08
CA LEU A 31 3.43 6.51 -3.06
C LEU A 31 4.27 6.51 -1.78
N ASP A 32 4.37 5.35 -1.16
CA ASP A 32 5.25 5.15 -0.01
C ASP A 32 6.71 5.47 -0.38
N PRO A 33 7.58 5.85 0.58
CA PRO A 33 8.96 6.25 0.27
C PRO A 33 9.72 5.21 -0.54
N MET A 34 9.54 3.93 -0.20
CA MET A 34 10.24 2.83 -0.85
C MET A 34 9.59 2.34 -2.15
N ALA A 35 8.32 2.72 -2.41
CA ALA A 35 7.67 2.42 -3.67
C ALA A 35 8.23 3.28 -4.80
N THR A 36 8.35 2.70 -5.98
CA THR A 36 8.80 3.37 -7.21
C THR A 36 7.67 3.45 -8.22
N GLY A 37 7.86 4.25 -9.27
CA GLY A 37 6.96 4.28 -10.43
C GLY A 37 6.22 5.60 -10.63
N VAL A 38 5.13 5.52 -11.37
CA VAL A 38 4.44 6.70 -11.92
C VAL A 38 3.76 7.52 -10.82
N LEU A 39 4.26 8.73 -10.62
CA LEU A 39 3.64 9.76 -9.77
C LEU A 39 3.14 10.90 -10.68
N PRO A 40 1.82 11.04 -10.90
CA PRO A 40 1.28 12.16 -11.64
C PRO A 40 1.46 13.46 -10.87
N VAL A 41 2.02 14.48 -11.53
CA VAL A 41 2.29 15.80 -10.95
C VAL A 41 1.48 16.85 -11.67
N LEU A 42 0.80 17.69 -10.92
CA LEU A 42 0.03 18.82 -11.38
C LEU A 42 0.82 20.11 -11.19
N VAL A 43 0.84 20.96 -12.24
CA VAL A 43 1.66 22.16 -12.29
C VAL A 43 0.77 23.42 -12.36
N GLY A 44 1.10 24.43 -11.57
CA GLY A 44 0.41 25.73 -11.59
C GLY A 44 -1.07 25.61 -11.24
N THR A 45 -1.93 26.16 -12.07
CA THR A 45 -3.39 26.15 -11.87
C THR A 45 -4.02 24.76 -11.95
N ALA A 46 -3.36 23.80 -12.63
CA ALA A 46 -3.82 22.42 -12.72
C ALA A 46 -3.91 21.73 -11.35
N THR A 47 -3.23 22.22 -10.33
CA THR A 47 -3.37 21.69 -8.95
C THR A 47 -4.80 21.77 -8.40
N LYS A 48 -5.63 22.66 -8.94
CA LYS A 48 -7.06 22.77 -8.59
C LYS A 48 -7.91 21.63 -9.14
N ALA A 49 -7.40 20.92 -10.16
CA ALA A 49 -8.12 19.82 -10.79
C ALA A 49 -7.89 18.47 -10.08
N CYS A 50 -7.09 18.41 -9.02
CA CYS A 50 -6.71 17.16 -8.36
C CYS A 50 -7.94 16.31 -7.98
N ASP A 51 -8.98 16.95 -7.43
CA ASP A 51 -10.16 16.25 -6.93
C ASP A 51 -11.19 15.88 -8.01
N ILE A 52 -11.06 16.47 -9.20
CA ILE A 52 -12.00 16.29 -10.33
C ILE A 52 -11.41 15.46 -11.47
N LEU A 53 -10.19 14.95 -11.31
CA LEU A 53 -9.56 14.09 -12.31
C LEU A 53 -10.39 12.80 -12.46
N PRO A 54 -10.77 12.44 -13.71
CA PRO A 54 -11.39 11.16 -13.97
C PRO A 54 -10.38 10.04 -13.75
N ASN A 55 -10.87 8.86 -13.46
CA ASN A 55 -10.10 7.63 -13.30
C ASN A 55 -8.82 7.79 -12.46
N GLN A 56 -8.95 7.52 -11.18
CA GLN A 56 -7.82 7.53 -10.23
C GLN A 56 -7.35 6.10 -9.89
N ASP A 57 -7.71 5.13 -10.73
CA ASP A 57 -7.28 3.74 -10.57
C ASP A 57 -5.77 3.61 -10.77
N LYS A 58 -5.22 2.62 -10.12
CA LYS A 58 -3.78 2.35 -10.12
C LYS A 58 -3.54 0.87 -10.27
N THR A 59 -2.41 0.55 -10.86
CA THR A 59 -1.88 -0.81 -10.88
C THR A 59 -0.54 -0.84 -10.18
N TYR A 60 -0.40 -1.77 -9.25
CA TYR A 60 0.82 -2.00 -8.48
C TYR A 60 1.34 -3.39 -8.76
N ARG A 61 2.65 -3.50 -8.89
CA ARG A 61 3.36 -4.77 -8.81
C ARG A 61 4.02 -4.82 -7.44
N ALA A 62 3.61 -5.76 -6.61
CA ALA A 62 4.02 -5.88 -5.23
C ALA A 62 4.69 -7.22 -4.96
N GLU A 63 5.80 -7.20 -4.24
CA GLU A 63 6.43 -8.39 -3.70
C GLU A 63 5.96 -8.59 -2.26
N VAL A 64 5.60 -9.82 -1.90
CA VAL A 64 5.23 -10.22 -0.55
C VAL A 64 6.16 -11.33 -0.07
N GLN A 65 6.57 -11.24 1.17
CA GLN A 65 7.30 -12.26 1.90
C GLN A 65 6.38 -12.80 3.00
N PHE A 66 6.15 -14.10 3.01
CA PHE A 66 5.37 -14.76 4.06
C PHE A 66 6.25 -15.16 5.26
N GLY A 67 5.62 -15.46 6.40
CA GLY A 67 6.28 -15.97 7.58
C GLY A 67 6.61 -14.93 8.65
N TYR A 68 6.35 -13.64 8.44
CA TYR A 68 6.48 -12.61 9.48
C TYR A 68 5.59 -11.38 9.21
N GLU A 69 5.33 -10.62 10.25
CA GLU A 69 4.60 -9.37 10.21
C GLU A 69 5.44 -8.22 10.76
N THR A 70 5.25 -7.01 10.22
CA THR A 70 5.95 -5.80 10.65
C THR A 70 4.97 -4.72 11.10
N ASP A 71 5.43 -3.81 11.94
CA ASP A 71 4.65 -2.69 12.47
C ASP A 71 4.19 -1.69 11.39
N THR A 72 4.89 -1.64 10.24
CA THR A 72 4.57 -0.78 9.10
C THR A 72 3.83 -1.50 7.98
N GLN A 73 3.63 -2.82 8.09
CA GLN A 73 3.09 -3.70 7.03
C GLN A 73 3.94 -3.66 5.75
N ASP A 74 5.25 -3.34 5.86
CA ASP A 74 6.22 -3.42 4.78
C ASP A 74 7.55 -3.98 5.30
N ARG A 75 8.44 -4.36 4.39
CA ARG A 75 9.72 -5.03 4.73
C ARG A 75 10.73 -4.17 5.50
N TRP A 76 10.49 -2.88 5.64
CA TRP A 76 11.40 -1.95 6.34
C TRP A 76 10.96 -1.66 7.77
N GLY A 77 9.78 -2.14 8.17
CA GLY A 77 9.29 -2.07 9.55
C GLY A 77 10.03 -3.02 10.49
N LYS A 78 9.77 -2.85 11.78
CA LYS A 78 10.23 -3.80 12.79
C LYS A 78 9.35 -5.02 12.77
N THR A 79 9.94 -6.21 12.78
CA THR A 79 9.19 -7.45 12.94
C THR A 79 8.49 -7.46 14.30
N VAL A 80 7.18 -7.60 14.29
CA VAL A 80 6.32 -7.69 15.49
C VAL A 80 5.88 -9.11 15.76
N GLN A 81 5.78 -9.95 14.72
CA GLN A 81 5.40 -11.35 14.83
C GLN A 81 6.10 -12.18 13.76
N THR A 82 6.41 -13.43 14.09
CA THR A 82 6.97 -14.43 13.16
C THR A 82 6.16 -15.71 13.19
N PHE A 83 6.06 -16.37 12.03
CA PHE A 83 5.30 -17.61 11.83
C PHE A 83 6.23 -18.65 11.19
N PRO A 84 7.21 -19.20 11.94
CA PRO A 84 8.28 -20.04 11.39
C PRO A 84 7.77 -21.37 10.78
N GLU A 85 6.61 -21.86 11.25
CA GLU A 85 5.99 -23.09 10.73
C GLU A 85 5.06 -22.81 9.53
N MET A 86 4.88 -21.54 9.14
CA MET A 86 4.01 -21.17 8.00
C MET A 86 4.67 -21.59 6.71
N GLN A 87 3.97 -22.44 5.96
CA GLN A 87 4.34 -22.87 4.62
C GLN A 87 3.16 -22.64 3.68
N VAL A 88 3.27 -21.59 2.87
CA VAL A 88 2.26 -21.27 1.89
C VAL A 88 2.59 -21.99 0.59
N THR A 89 1.60 -22.62 -0.03
CA THR A 89 1.71 -23.16 -1.37
C THR A 89 1.08 -22.22 -2.39
N ARG A 90 1.52 -22.29 -3.64
CA ARG A 90 0.90 -21.53 -4.74
C ARG A 90 -0.62 -21.73 -4.78
N ALA A 91 -1.09 -22.97 -4.63
CA ALA A 91 -2.51 -23.32 -4.70
C ALA A 91 -3.33 -22.64 -3.57
N GLN A 92 -2.80 -22.60 -2.35
CA GLN A 92 -3.45 -21.91 -1.23
C GLN A 92 -3.54 -20.41 -1.50
N LEU A 93 -2.45 -19.78 -1.97
CA LEU A 93 -2.45 -18.37 -2.31
C LEU A 93 -3.48 -18.07 -3.41
N GLU A 94 -3.47 -18.82 -4.53
CA GLU A 94 -4.43 -18.65 -5.61
C GLU A 94 -5.89 -18.85 -5.16
N ALA A 95 -6.14 -19.70 -4.18
CA ALA A 95 -7.49 -19.95 -3.65
C ALA A 95 -8.04 -18.79 -2.81
N VAL A 96 -7.20 -18.01 -2.11
CA VAL A 96 -7.66 -16.90 -1.28
C VAL A 96 -7.80 -15.57 -2.04
N LEU A 97 -7.03 -15.35 -3.12
CA LEU A 97 -7.04 -14.10 -3.86
C LEU A 97 -8.43 -13.63 -4.33
N PRO A 98 -9.34 -14.51 -4.81
CA PRO A 98 -10.68 -14.10 -5.25
C PRO A 98 -11.52 -13.41 -4.15
N ALA A 99 -11.28 -13.72 -2.87
CA ALA A 99 -12.00 -13.10 -1.75
C ALA A 99 -11.67 -11.61 -1.58
N PHE A 100 -10.56 -11.16 -2.14
CA PHE A 100 -10.12 -9.76 -2.07
C PHE A 100 -10.46 -8.95 -3.32
N ILE A 101 -11.16 -9.53 -4.30
CA ILE A 101 -11.60 -8.83 -5.52
C ILE A 101 -13.00 -8.24 -5.28
N GLY A 102 -13.21 -7.01 -5.75
CA GLY A 102 -14.45 -6.26 -5.57
C GLY A 102 -14.33 -5.21 -4.48
N SER A 103 -15.45 -4.92 -3.82
CA SER A 103 -15.49 -3.97 -2.69
C SER A 103 -15.09 -4.67 -1.40
N ILE A 104 -14.01 -4.20 -0.78
CA ILE A 104 -13.53 -4.73 0.50
C ILE A 104 -13.40 -3.60 1.52
N GLU A 105 -13.46 -3.94 2.79
CA GLU A 105 -13.19 -3.01 3.89
C GLU A 105 -11.72 -3.10 4.29
N GLN A 106 -11.04 -1.96 4.33
CA GLN A 106 -9.67 -1.85 4.83
C GLN A 106 -9.59 -0.90 6.01
N ILE A 107 -8.89 -1.28 7.07
CA ILE A 107 -8.48 -0.38 8.13
C ILE A 107 -7.16 0.28 7.69
N PRO A 108 -7.10 1.61 7.50
CA PRO A 108 -5.88 2.28 7.09
C PRO A 108 -4.73 1.99 8.07
N PRO A 109 -3.48 1.76 7.59
CA PRO A 109 -2.36 1.51 8.49
C PRO A 109 -2.03 2.76 9.31
N MET A 110 -1.44 2.57 10.50
CA MET A 110 -1.00 3.70 11.33
C MET A 110 0.03 4.57 10.60
N TYR A 111 0.90 3.98 9.81
CA TYR A 111 1.85 4.70 8.95
C TYR A 111 1.18 5.14 7.63
N SER A 112 0.16 6.03 7.76
CA SER A 112 -0.56 6.61 6.62
C SER A 112 -0.77 8.11 6.77
N ALA A 113 -1.11 8.78 5.66
CA ALA A 113 -1.39 10.22 5.63
C ALA A 113 -2.84 10.57 6.07
N VAL A 114 -3.62 9.58 6.49
CA VAL A 114 -4.98 9.80 7.03
C VAL A 114 -4.90 10.62 8.30
N SER A 115 -5.86 11.52 8.49
CA SER A 115 -5.97 12.32 9.72
C SER A 115 -7.17 11.84 10.54
N VAL A 116 -6.94 11.68 11.85
CA VAL A 116 -7.96 11.40 12.86
C VAL A 116 -7.84 12.47 13.94
N GLY A 117 -8.95 13.14 14.27
CA GLY A 117 -8.93 14.23 15.24
C GLY A 117 -8.00 15.40 14.88
N GLY A 118 -7.75 15.65 13.57
CA GLY A 118 -6.87 16.71 13.11
C GLY A 118 -5.37 16.37 13.13
N GLN A 119 -4.99 15.19 13.60
CA GLN A 119 -3.60 14.71 13.61
C GLN A 119 -3.42 13.60 12.58
N ARG A 120 -2.28 13.58 11.89
CA ARG A 120 -1.97 12.53 10.92
C ARG A 120 -1.56 11.24 11.61
N LEU A 121 -2.03 10.11 11.12
CA LEU A 121 -1.75 8.80 11.71
C LEU A 121 -0.25 8.51 11.81
N TYR A 122 0.53 8.84 10.78
CA TYR A 122 1.98 8.61 10.80
C TYR A 122 2.70 9.42 11.90
N ASP A 123 2.20 10.62 12.28
CA ASP A 123 2.78 11.43 13.36
C ASP A 123 2.47 10.80 14.74
N LEU A 124 1.31 10.18 14.88
CA LEU A 124 0.93 9.43 16.07
C LEU A 124 1.72 8.12 16.17
N ALA A 125 1.86 7.39 15.06
CA ALA A 125 2.65 6.16 14.99
C ALA A 125 4.11 6.36 15.42
N ARG A 126 4.74 7.44 14.95
CA ARG A 126 6.12 7.80 15.37
C ARG A 126 6.27 8.10 16.85
N LYS A 127 5.18 8.47 17.51
CA LYS A 127 5.13 8.71 18.97
C LYS A 127 4.75 7.46 19.75
N GLY A 128 4.55 6.32 19.07
CA GLY A 128 4.08 5.06 19.68
C GLY A 128 2.62 5.11 20.13
N VAL A 129 1.84 6.06 19.61
CA VAL A 129 0.41 6.19 19.94
C VAL A 129 -0.40 5.49 18.87
N GLU A 130 -1.13 4.47 19.25
CA GLU A 130 -2.12 3.80 18.40
C GLU A 130 -3.52 4.39 18.67
N VAL A 131 -4.28 4.62 17.58
CA VAL A 131 -5.65 5.13 17.66
C VAL A 131 -6.58 4.25 16.84
N GLU A 132 -7.83 4.17 17.26
CA GLU A 132 -8.87 3.49 16.49
C GLU A 132 -9.07 4.19 15.15
N ARG A 133 -9.16 3.40 14.11
CA ARG A 133 -9.29 3.87 12.72
C ARG A 133 -10.54 3.23 12.10
N PRO A 134 -11.46 4.05 11.59
CA PRO A 134 -12.62 3.49 10.89
C PRO A 134 -12.17 2.76 9.62
N ALA A 135 -12.77 1.60 9.37
CA ALA A 135 -12.63 0.90 8.12
C ALA A 135 -13.14 1.77 6.96
N ARG A 136 -12.58 1.57 5.78
CA ARG A 136 -12.96 2.28 4.56
C ARG A 136 -13.17 1.29 3.43
N THR A 137 -14.25 1.45 2.71
CA THR A 137 -14.50 0.67 1.51
C THR A 137 -13.54 1.08 0.41
N VAL A 138 -12.81 0.12 -0.14
CA VAL A 138 -11.96 0.27 -1.32
C VAL A 138 -12.35 -0.76 -2.36
N VAL A 139 -11.98 -0.53 -3.62
CA VAL A 139 -12.32 -1.43 -4.72
C VAL A 139 -11.04 -2.04 -5.29
N ILE A 140 -10.98 -3.34 -5.33
CA ILE A 140 -9.93 -4.09 -6.02
C ILE A 140 -10.53 -4.63 -7.31
N HIS A 141 -10.03 -4.17 -8.45
CA HIS A 141 -10.54 -4.57 -9.76
C HIS A 141 -10.02 -5.94 -10.18
N ALA A 142 -8.75 -6.21 -9.89
CA ALA A 142 -8.11 -7.48 -10.22
C ALA A 142 -6.86 -7.70 -9.34
N ILE A 143 -6.58 -8.98 -9.08
CA ILE A 143 -5.32 -9.44 -8.51
C ILE A 143 -4.85 -10.61 -9.36
N SER A 144 -3.59 -10.60 -9.81
CA SER A 144 -2.93 -11.75 -10.46
C SER A 144 -1.68 -12.15 -9.69
N LEU A 145 -1.44 -13.45 -9.62
CA LEU A 145 -0.21 -14.02 -9.11
C LEU A 145 0.78 -14.18 -10.26
N ASP A 146 1.79 -13.33 -10.31
CA ASP A 146 2.78 -13.30 -11.39
C ASP A 146 3.90 -14.33 -11.18
N ALA A 147 4.36 -14.45 -9.92
CA ALA A 147 5.39 -15.40 -9.52
C ALA A 147 5.17 -15.88 -8.09
N PHE A 148 5.62 -17.09 -7.80
CA PHE A 148 5.65 -17.65 -6.45
C PHE A 148 6.89 -18.53 -6.30
N ASP A 149 7.67 -18.25 -5.25
CA ASP A 149 8.81 -19.07 -4.85
C ASP A 149 8.49 -19.76 -3.53
N GLU A 150 8.30 -21.09 -3.59
CA GLU A 150 7.91 -21.90 -2.46
C GLU A 150 9.08 -22.07 -1.47
N ALA A 151 10.31 -22.10 -1.96
CA ALA A 151 11.48 -22.24 -1.10
C ALA A 151 11.77 -20.99 -0.28
N GLU A 152 11.65 -19.82 -0.93
CA GLU A 152 11.85 -18.51 -0.29
C GLU A 152 10.57 -17.97 0.36
N GLN A 153 9.43 -18.65 0.19
CA GLN A 153 8.12 -18.18 0.67
C GLN A 153 7.80 -16.76 0.23
N THR A 154 8.05 -16.45 -1.06
CA THR A 154 7.79 -15.14 -1.66
C THR A 154 6.81 -15.23 -2.81
N ALA A 155 6.05 -14.17 -3.02
CA ALA A 155 5.18 -14.03 -4.18
C ALA A 155 5.29 -12.64 -4.80
N VAL A 156 4.97 -12.56 -6.10
CA VAL A 156 4.80 -11.29 -6.81
C VAL A 156 3.36 -11.22 -7.29
N LEU A 157 2.68 -10.16 -6.88
CA LEU A 157 1.28 -9.90 -7.22
C LEU A 157 1.18 -8.62 -8.05
N THR A 158 0.36 -8.65 -9.12
CA THR A 158 -0.11 -7.43 -9.79
C THR A 158 -1.53 -7.14 -9.33
N VAL A 159 -1.74 -5.94 -8.78
CA VAL A 159 -3.02 -5.50 -8.20
C VAL A 159 -3.50 -4.26 -8.94
N SER A 160 -4.70 -4.33 -9.55
CA SER A 160 -5.42 -3.18 -10.09
C SER A 160 -6.50 -2.77 -9.09
N CYS A 161 -6.51 -1.49 -8.67
CA CYS A 161 -7.38 -1.02 -7.60
C CYS A 161 -7.78 0.44 -7.74
N GLY A 162 -8.88 0.80 -7.09
CA GLY A 162 -9.35 2.17 -6.97
C GLY A 162 -8.50 3.01 -6.02
N LYS A 163 -8.80 4.32 -6.00
CA LYS A 163 -8.12 5.26 -5.10
C LYS A 163 -8.30 4.90 -3.64
N GLY A 164 -7.29 5.22 -2.83
CA GLY A 164 -7.35 5.06 -1.38
C GLY A 164 -7.00 3.66 -0.89
N THR A 165 -6.73 2.71 -1.80
CA THR A 165 -6.29 1.37 -1.46
C THR A 165 -4.87 1.38 -0.88
N TYR A 166 -4.67 0.70 0.23
CA TYR A 166 -3.37 0.45 0.84
C TYR A 166 -2.90 -0.95 0.47
N ILE A 167 -1.92 -1.03 -0.44
CA ILE A 167 -1.38 -2.32 -0.90
C ILE A 167 -0.73 -3.09 0.25
N ARG A 168 -0.04 -2.41 1.15
CA ARG A 168 0.55 -3.03 2.36
C ARG A 168 -0.50 -3.73 3.21
N THR A 169 -1.62 -3.06 3.47
CA THR A 169 -2.74 -3.65 4.21
C THR A 169 -3.37 -4.82 3.45
N LEU A 170 -3.57 -4.70 2.14
CA LEU A 170 -4.08 -5.80 1.32
C LEU A 170 -3.20 -7.05 1.44
N LEU A 171 -1.88 -6.89 1.34
CA LEU A 171 -0.94 -8.01 1.45
C LEU A 171 -0.92 -8.62 2.86
N SER A 172 -1.01 -7.79 3.90
CA SER A 172 -1.16 -8.23 5.29
C SER A 172 -2.45 -9.02 5.49
N ASP A 173 -3.58 -8.52 4.97
CA ASP A 173 -4.88 -9.20 5.08
C ASP A 173 -4.89 -10.53 4.31
N ILE A 174 -4.22 -10.61 3.14
CA ILE A 174 -4.03 -11.87 2.40
C ILE A 174 -3.21 -12.85 3.24
N GLY A 175 -2.13 -12.39 3.88
CA GLY A 175 -1.32 -13.22 4.78
C GLY A 175 -2.13 -13.77 5.96
N HIS A 176 -2.93 -12.93 6.61
CA HIS A 176 -3.82 -13.35 7.69
C HIS A 176 -4.88 -14.36 7.23
N ALA A 177 -5.43 -14.20 6.03
CA ALA A 177 -6.40 -15.15 5.48
C ALA A 177 -5.77 -16.53 5.20
N LEU A 178 -4.50 -16.58 4.85
CA LEU A 178 -3.77 -17.83 4.66
C LEU A 178 -3.52 -18.55 6.00
N ASP A 179 -3.18 -17.80 7.05
CA ASP A 179 -3.00 -18.36 8.40
C ASP A 179 -4.32 -18.93 8.94
N LEU A 180 -5.44 -18.21 8.81
CA LEU A 180 -6.77 -18.68 9.22
C LEU A 180 -7.23 -19.92 8.43
N SER A 181 -6.85 -20.06 7.15
CA SER A 181 -7.19 -21.23 6.36
C SER A 181 -6.41 -22.49 6.77
N LEU A 182 -5.26 -22.34 7.43
CA LEU A 182 -4.48 -23.46 7.98
C LEU A 182 -5.02 -23.96 9.33
N ILE A 183 -5.73 -23.12 10.09
CA ILE A 183 -6.34 -23.50 11.37
C ILE A 183 -7.58 -24.38 11.16
N HIS A 184 -8.20 -24.36 10.00
CA HIS A 184 -9.40 -25.11 9.67
C HIS A 184 -9.13 -26.46 8.96
N ILE A 185 -7.88 -26.89 8.86
CA ILE A 185 -7.48 -28.21 8.43
C ILE A 185 -7.08 -29.06 9.63
#